data_7262472d9ce9a35a7451c548b761ec29
#
_entry.id   7262472d9ce9a35a7451c548b761ec29
#
_cell.length_a   1.000
_cell.length_b   1.000
_cell.length_c   1.000
_cell.angle_alpha   90.00
_cell.angle_beta   90.00
_cell.angle_gamma   90.00
#
_symmetry.space_group_name_H-M   'P 1'
#
loop_
_entity.id
_entity.type
_entity.pdbx_description
1 polymer ?
#
loop_
_entity_poly.entity_id
_entity_poly.type
_entity_poly.pdbx_seq_one_letter_code
_entity_poly.pdbx_strand_id
1 'polypeptide(L)'
;KISKSIQIATLFLQDDDAVSAETFINRASLMLDPERTSPALTLQHKVCYARILDSKRKFLEAATRFYQLSHTVTRLGDGLKVSEEDLMGSLRMAATNAILAPAGPARSRLLGTLMKDERSQRLPHRAMLEKVYTGRLLRRDEVEAFAATLAPHQKVTHEDGFTVLDRAVTEHNMLALASLYKNISLEQLGALL
;
A
#
# COMPACT_ATOMS: atom_id res chain seq x y z
N LYS A 1 -6.08 -20.96 -19.35
CA LYS A 1 -4.85 -21.17 -18.56
C LYS A 1 -4.58 -19.95 -17.66
N ILE A 2 -4.59 -18.72 -18.16
CA ILE A 2 -4.36 -17.47 -17.40
C ILE A 2 -5.30 -17.37 -16.19
N SER A 3 -6.61 -17.51 -16.40
CA SER A 3 -7.61 -17.45 -15.34
C SER A 3 -7.35 -18.46 -14.21
N LYS A 4 -6.96 -19.69 -14.55
CA LYS A 4 -6.61 -20.71 -13.53
C LYS A 4 -5.37 -20.32 -12.74
N SER A 5 -4.33 -19.77 -13.38
CA SER A 5 -3.14 -19.30 -12.68
C SER A 5 -3.44 -18.15 -11.72
N ILE A 6 -4.31 -17.21 -12.10
CA ILE A 6 -4.75 -16.11 -11.23
C ILE A 6 -5.56 -16.65 -10.04
N GLN A 7 -6.47 -17.61 -10.27
CA GLN A 7 -7.24 -18.25 -9.20
C GLN A 7 -6.35 -18.98 -8.20
N ILE A 8 -5.37 -19.75 -8.69
CA ILE A 8 -4.40 -20.44 -7.83
C ILE A 8 -3.58 -19.44 -7.01
N ALA A 9 -3.09 -18.37 -7.65
CA ALA A 9 -2.37 -17.31 -6.94
C ALA A 9 -3.22 -16.64 -5.85
N THR A 10 -4.52 -16.46 -6.11
CA THR A 10 -5.46 -15.90 -5.13
C THR A 10 -5.66 -16.84 -3.94
N LEU A 11 -5.72 -18.15 -4.14
CA LEU A 11 -5.81 -19.14 -3.07
C LEU A 11 -4.53 -19.13 -2.21
N PHE A 12 -3.33 -19.11 -2.82
CA PHE A 12 -2.08 -18.99 -2.07
C PHE A 12 -2.01 -17.70 -1.24
N LEU A 13 -2.56 -16.58 -1.74
CA LEU A 13 -2.67 -15.35 -0.96
C LEU A 13 -3.64 -15.46 0.23
N GLN A 14 -4.65 -16.32 0.17
CA GLN A 14 -5.53 -16.60 1.32
C GLN A 14 -4.82 -17.42 2.39
N ASP A 15 -3.88 -18.26 1.97
CA ASP A 15 -3.03 -19.09 2.84
C ASP A 15 -1.73 -18.37 3.29
N ASP A 16 -1.64 -17.03 3.08
CA ASP A 16 -0.47 -16.19 3.36
C ASP A 16 0.84 -16.62 2.65
N ASP A 17 0.76 -17.49 1.63
CA ASP A 17 1.91 -17.89 0.81
C ASP A 17 2.09 -16.96 -0.41
N ALA A 18 2.64 -15.79 -0.17
CA ALA A 18 2.91 -14.80 -1.20
C ALA A 18 4.01 -15.24 -2.21
N VAL A 19 4.88 -16.17 -1.82
CA VAL A 19 5.98 -16.65 -2.68
C VAL A 19 5.43 -17.56 -3.77
N SER A 20 4.63 -18.54 -3.39
CA SER A 20 3.94 -19.41 -4.36
C SER A 20 2.98 -18.63 -5.23
N ALA A 21 2.21 -17.70 -4.65
CA ALA A 21 1.31 -16.80 -5.39
C ALA A 21 2.06 -16.04 -6.49
N GLU A 22 3.23 -15.47 -6.19
CA GLU A 22 4.06 -14.73 -7.15
C GLU A 22 4.49 -15.61 -8.33
N THR A 23 4.85 -16.86 -8.08
CA THR A 23 5.25 -17.81 -9.14
C THR A 23 4.13 -18.02 -10.15
N PHE A 24 2.89 -18.20 -9.68
CA PHE A 24 1.74 -18.37 -10.56
C PHE A 24 1.34 -17.10 -11.29
N ILE A 25 1.45 -15.93 -10.63
CA ILE A 25 1.17 -14.64 -11.26
C ILE A 25 2.21 -14.28 -12.33
N ASN A 26 3.49 -14.54 -12.08
CA ASN A 26 4.55 -14.33 -13.07
C ASN A 26 4.35 -15.26 -14.29
N ARG A 27 3.95 -16.51 -14.07
CA ARG A 27 3.59 -17.43 -15.17
C ARG A 27 2.37 -16.92 -15.96
N ALA A 28 1.38 -16.36 -15.29
CA ALA A 28 0.23 -15.74 -15.96
C ALA A 28 0.66 -14.51 -16.78
N SER A 29 1.58 -13.70 -16.26
CA SER A 29 2.11 -12.50 -16.93
C SER A 29 2.76 -12.83 -18.29
N LEU A 30 3.50 -13.93 -18.39
CA LEU A 30 4.13 -14.38 -19.64
C LEU A 30 3.09 -14.81 -20.71
N MET A 31 1.87 -15.12 -20.30
CA MET A 31 0.80 -15.55 -21.20
C MET A 31 -0.19 -14.41 -21.54
N LEU A 32 -0.05 -13.24 -20.91
CA LEU A 32 -0.90 -12.09 -21.18
C LEU A 32 -0.53 -11.48 -22.54
N ASP A 33 -1.49 -11.46 -23.42
CA ASP A 33 -1.40 -10.78 -24.70
C ASP A 33 -2.34 -9.57 -24.67
N PRO A 34 -1.85 -8.33 -24.82
CA PRO A 34 -2.67 -7.13 -24.78
C PRO A 34 -3.84 -7.14 -25.77
N GLU A 35 -3.69 -7.79 -26.93
CA GLU A 35 -4.70 -7.82 -27.97
C GLU A 35 -5.73 -8.95 -27.80
N ARG A 36 -5.32 -10.06 -27.16
CA ARG A 36 -6.14 -11.29 -27.05
C ARG A 36 -6.70 -11.54 -25.68
N THR A 37 -6.13 -10.91 -24.63
CA THR A 37 -6.59 -11.12 -23.27
C THR A 37 -7.71 -10.15 -22.92
N SER A 38 -8.80 -10.65 -22.35
CA SER A 38 -9.91 -9.79 -21.94
C SER A 38 -9.44 -8.75 -20.90
N PRO A 39 -9.95 -7.51 -20.97
CA PRO A 39 -9.62 -6.46 -20.00
C PRO A 39 -9.88 -6.88 -18.55
N ALA A 40 -10.90 -7.70 -18.31
CA ALA A 40 -11.23 -8.23 -16.99
C ALA A 40 -10.11 -9.11 -16.42
N LEU A 41 -9.56 -10.04 -17.22
CA LEU A 41 -8.45 -10.89 -16.79
C LEU A 41 -7.18 -10.09 -16.53
N THR A 42 -6.91 -9.10 -17.37
CA THR A 42 -5.78 -8.18 -17.19
C THR A 42 -5.93 -7.39 -15.88
N LEU A 43 -7.13 -6.92 -15.55
CA LEU A 43 -7.41 -6.23 -14.31
C LEU A 43 -7.23 -7.16 -13.10
N GLN A 44 -7.81 -8.38 -13.16
CA GLN A 44 -7.65 -9.38 -12.10
C GLN A 44 -6.17 -9.71 -11.84
N HIS A 45 -5.37 -9.86 -12.90
CA HIS A 45 -3.93 -10.08 -12.79
C HIS A 45 -3.26 -8.90 -12.05
N LYS A 46 -3.55 -7.65 -12.46
CA LYS A 46 -2.97 -6.45 -11.83
C LYS A 46 -3.34 -6.34 -10.35
N VAL A 47 -4.60 -6.63 -10.00
CA VAL A 47 -5.08 -6.62 -8.60
C VAL A 47 -4.36 -7.70 -7.79
N CYS A 48 -4.28 -8.93 -8.30
CA CYS A 48 -3.58 -10.02 -7.62
C CYS A 48 -2.10 -9.69 -7.42
N TYR A 49 -1.42 -9.13 -8.43
CA TYR A 49 -0.03 -8.74 -8.34
C TYR A 49 0.21 -7.64 -7.28
N ALA A 50 -0.67 -6.62 -7.22
CA ALA A 50 -0.58 -5.58 -6.19
C ALA A 50 -0.74 -6.15 -4.77
N ARG A 51 -1.65 -7.12 -4.58
CA ARG A 51 -1.84 -7.82 -3.30
C ARG A 51 -0.62 -8.66 -2.91
N ILE A 52 0.01 -9.32 -3.88
CA ILE A 52 1.27 -10.08 -3.64
C ILE A 52 2.37 -9.15 -3.16
N LEU A 53 2.52 -7.98 -3.78
CA LEU A 53 3.52 -6.99 -3.37
C LEU A 53 3.26 -6.50 -1.93
N ASP A 54 2.00 -6.27 -1.56
CA ASP A 54 1.59 -5.91 -0.20
C ASP A 54 1.95 -7.02 0.81
N SER A 55 1.57 -8.27 0.55
CA SER A 55 1.93 -9.42 1.40
C SER A 55 3.43 -9.63 1.51
N LYS A 56 4.19 -9.35 0.44
CA LYS A 56 5.67 -9.38 0.45
C LYS A 56 6.31 -8.14 1.09
N ARG A 57 5.53 -7.24 1.66
CA ARG A 57 5.96 -5.98 2.29
C ARG A 57 6.71 -5.03 1.36
N LYS A 58 6.53 -5.17 0.05
CA LYS A 58 7.01 -4.21 -0.95
C LYS A 58 6.03 -3.03 -1.05
N PHE A 59 5.83 -2.34 0.07
CA PHE A 59 4.75 -1.37 0.26
C PHE A 59 4.77 -0.22 -0.75
N LEU A 60 5.93 0.30 -1.13
CA LEU A 60 6.00 1.40 -2.09
C LEU A 60 5.55 0.97 -3.50
N GLU A 61 5.97 -0.24 -3.92
CA GLU A 61 5.55 -0.80 -5.20
C GLU A 61 4.05 -1.13 -5.17
N ALA A 62 3.57 -1.76 -4.08
CA ALA A 62 2.16 -2.07 -3.88
C ALA A 62 1.30 -0.80 -3.93
N ALA A 63 1.70 0.25 -3.20
CA ALA A 63 1.01 1.54 -3.19
C ALA A 63 0.90 2.15 -4.58
N THR A 64 1.98 2.12 -5.35
CA THR A 64 1.99 2.62 -6.74
C THR A 64 1.03 1.84 -7.63
N ARG A 65 1.00 0.50 -7.51
CA ARG A 65 0.10 -0.36 -8.28
C ARG A 65 -1.36 -0.14 -7.88
N PHE A 66 -1.66 -0.07 -6.59
CA PHE A 66 -3.01 0.22 -6.10
C PHE A 66 -3.49 1.60 -6.53
N TYR A 67 -2.61 2.62 -6.53
CA TYR A 67 -2.95 3.93 -7.04
C TYR A 67 -3.30 3.89 -8.54
N GLN A 68 -2.51 3.20 -9.36
CA GLN A 68 -2.81 2.98 -10.77
C GLN A 68 -4.16 2.27 -10.97
N LEU A 69 -4.45 1.26 -10.15
CA LEU A 69 -5.72 0.54 -10.16
C LEU A 69 -6.91 1.45 -9.84
N SER A 70 -6.75 2.38 -8.89
CA SER A 70 -7.80 3.33 -8.51
C SER A 70 -8.22 4.29 -9.64
N HIS A 71 -7.38 4.44 -10.67
CA HIS A 71 -7.65 5.27 -11.86
C HIS A 71 -8.07 4.45 -13.08
N THR A 72 -8.24 3.14 -12.92
CA THR A 72 -8.59 2.28 -14.05
C THR A 72 -10.04 2.54 -14.47
N VAL A 73 -10.23 3.34 -15.49
CA VAL A 73 -11.52 3.53 -16.17
C VAL A 73 -11.66 2.41 -17.18
N THR A 74 -11.92 1.20 -16.73
CA THR A 74 -12.08 0.07 -17.65
C THR A 74 -13.56 -0.23 -17.81
N ARG A 75 -14.09 -0.02 -19.01
CA ARG A 75 -15.27 -0.74 -19.45
C ARG A 75 -14.79 -2.17 -19.69
N LEU A 76 -15.02 -3.02 -18.71
CA LEU A 76 -14.91 -4.47 -18.92
C LEU A 76 -15.95 -4.80 -20.00
N GLY A 77 -15.58 -5.57 -21.02
CA GLY A 77 -16.49 -5.94 -22.11
C GLY A 77 -17.93 -6.20 -21.59
N ASP A 78 -18.92 -6.14 -22.44
CA ASP A 78 -20.35 -6.24 -22.10
C ASP A 78 -20.92 -5.06 -21.28
N GLY A 79 -20.27 -3.90 -21.26
CA GLY A 79 -20.75 -2.72 -20.54
C GLY A 79 -20.50 -2.74 -19.03
N LEU A 80 -19.85 -3.76 -18.50
CA LEU A 80 -19.50 -3.87 -17.09
C LEU A 80 -18.44 -2.81 -16.74
N LYS A 81 -18.73 -1.96 -15.76
CA LYS A 81 -17.77 -0.97 -15.22
C LYS A 81 -17.23 -1.48 -13.88
N VAL A 82 -15.96 -1.15 -13.59
CA VAL A 82 -15.42 -1.32 -12.23
C VAL A 82 -16.25 -0.46 -11.27
N SER A 83 -16.66 -1.00 -10.13
CA SER A 83 -17.45 -0.25 -9.16
C SER A 83 -16.64 0.92 -8.55
N GLU A 84 -17.32 2.02 -8.21
CA GLU A 84 -16.66 3.13 -7.51
C GLU A 84 -16.09 2.66 -6.16
N GLU A 85 -16.74 1.71 -5.51
CA GLU A 85 -16.30 1.12 -4.25
C GLU A 85 -14.96 0.38 -4.40
N ASP A 86 -14.77 -0.41 -5.47
CA ASP A 86 -13.51 -1.11 -5.76
C ASP A 86 -12.37 -0.12 -6.07
N LEU A 87 -12.67 0.97 -6.79
CA LEU A 87 -11.71 2.02 -7.07
C LEU A 87 -11.30 2.76 -5.78
N MET A 88 -12.26 3.07 -4.92
CA MET A 88 -12.00 3.67 -3.60
C MET A 88 -11.26 2.69 -2.67
N GLY A 89 -11.59 1.40 -2.71
CA GLY A 89 -10.87 0.35 -2.03
C GLY A 89 -9.39 0.30 -2.44
N SER A 90 -9.14 0.37 -3.74
CA SER A 90 -7.78 0.43 -4.29
C SER A 90 -7.05 1.70 -3.85
N LEU A 91 -7.71 2.86 -3.84
CA LEU A 91 -7.12 4.11 -3.37
C LEU A 91 -6.79 4.04 -1.87
N ARG A 92 -7.67 3.44 -1.07
CA ARG A 92 -7.41 3.19 0.37
C ARG A 92 -6.18 2.32 0.58
N MET A 93 -6.06 1.21 -0.17
CA MET A 93 -4.87 0.34 -0.11
C MET A 93 -3.61 1.08 -0.55
N ALA A 94 -3.69 1.95 -1.56
CA ALA A 94 -2.57 2.78 -1.97
C ALA A 94 -2.11 3.73 -0.85
N ALA A 95 -3.04 4.39 -0.16
CA ALA A 95 -2.73 5.28 0.96
C ALA A 95 -2.13 4.51 2.15
N THR A 96 -2.73 3.38 2.54
CA THR A 96 -2.23 2.51 3.63
C THR A 96 -0.80 2.06 3.34
N ASN A 97 -0.55 1.51 2.15
CA ASN A 97 0.78 1.06 1.76
C ASN A 97 1.80 2.21 1.64
N ALA A 98 1.38 3.41 1.21
CA ALA A 98 2.25 4.58 1.18
C ALA A 98 2.68 5.05 2.58
N ILE A 99 1.81 4.89 3.58
CA ILE A 99 2.14 5.18 4.99
C ILE A 99 3.15 4.16 5.53
N LEU A 100 2.96 2.86 5.23
CA LEU A 100 3.84 1.76 5.67
C LEU A 100 5.18 1.71 4.90
N ALA A 101 5.28 2.35 3.74
CA ALA A 101 6.49 2.33 2.94
C ALA A 101 7.66 3.03 3.66
N PRO A 102 8.92 2.58 3.45
CA PRO A 102 10.10 3.22 4.01
C PRO A 102 10.21 4.67 3.54
N ALA A 103 10.77 5.52 4.40
CA ALA A 103 10.97 6.93 4.11
C ALA A 103 11.91 7.13 2.92
N GLY A 104 11.61 8.12 2.07
CA GLY A 104 12.44 8.43 0.92
C GLY A 104 11.74 9.27 -0.15
N PRO A 105 12.49 9.73 -1.16
CA PRO A 105 11.97 10.66 -2.17
C PRO A 105 10.86 10.06 -3.05
N ALA A 106 10.90 8.75 -3.30
CA ALA A 106 9.86 8.05 -4.06
C ALA A 106 8.54 8.00 -3.29
N ARG A 107 8.61 7.71 -1.95
CA ARG A 107 7.46 7.78 -1.05
C ARG A 107 6.87 9.19 -1.00
N SER A 108 7.71 10.22 -0.85
CA SER A 108 7.26 11.62 -0.77
C SER A 108 6.52 12.05 -2.06
N ARG A 109 7.00 11.64 -3.23
CA ARG A 109 6.31 11.90 -4.50
C ARG A 109 4.95 11.22 -4.57
N LEU A 110 4.87 9.96 -4.14
CA LEU A 110 3.61 9.21 -4.12
C LEU A 110 2.62 9.83 -3.15
N LEU A 111 3.06 10.20 -1.94
CA LEU A 111 2.24 10.92 -0.96
C LEU A 111 1.71 12.23 -1.53
N GLY A 112 2.55 13.02 -2.21
CA GLY A 112 2.13 14.23 -2.90
C GLY A 112 1.09 13.99 -3.99
N THR A 113 1.19 12.87 -4.71
CA THR A 113 0.20 12.48 -5.71
C THR A 113 -1.13 12.08 -5.06
N LEU A 114 -1.09 11.30 -3.98
CA LEU A 114 -2.28 10.91 -3.21
C LEU A 114 -2.96 12.13 -2.58
N MET A 115 -2.20 13.11 -2.10
CA MET A 115 -2.73 14.34 -1.52
C MET A 115 -3.45 15.24 -2.51
N LYS A 116 -3.02 15.24 -3.78
CA LYS A 116 -3.65 16.00 -4.87
C LYS A 116 -4.92 15.34 -5.40
N ASP A 117 -5.11 14.06 -5.14
CA ASP A 117 -6.32 13.34 -5.55
C ASP A 117 -7.51 13.74 -4.65
N GLU A 118 -8.52 14.36 -5.23
CA GLU A 118 -9.72 14.82 -4.50
C GLU A 118 -10.44 13.67 -3.78
N ARG A 119 -10.41 12.46 -4.34
CA ARG A 119 -11.02 11.27 -3.75
C ARG A 119 -10.37 10.88 -2.42
N SER A 120 -9.10 11.25 -2.23
CA SER A 120 -8.37 11.01 -0.98
C SER A 120 -8.98 11.73 0.24
N GLN A 121 -9.80 12.77 0.02
CA GLN A 121 -10.52 13.46 1.10
C GLN A 121 -11.56 12.55 1.77
N ARG A 122 -12.06 11.54 1.05
CA ARG A 122 -13.02 10.56 1.58
C ARG A 122 -12.38 9.38 2.30
N LEU A 123 -11.05 9.33 2.35
CA LEU A 123 -10.34 8.22 3.00
C LEU A 123 -10.39 8.34 4.52
N PRO A 124 -10.61 7.24 5.25
CA PRO A 124 -10.65 7.25 6.71
C PRO A 124 -9.33 7.69 7.35
N HIS A 125 -8.20 7.49 6.65
CA HIS A 125 -6.86 7.83 7.14
C HIS A 125 -6.32 9.15 6.57
N ARG A 126 -7.20 10.01 6.08
CA ARG A 126 -6.81 11.30 5.45
C ARG A 126 -5.93 12.15 6.37
N ALA A 127 -6.30 12.27 7.64
CA ALA A 127 -5.54 13.07 8.61
C ALA A 127 -4.12 12.53 8.81
N MET A 128 -3.95 11.20 8.91
CA MET A 128 -2.63 10.58 9.01
C MET A 128 -1.82 10.74 7.71
N LEU A 129 -2.44 10.53 6.57
CA LEU A 129 -1.81 10.74 5.26
C LEU A 129 -1.28 12.18 5.11
N GLU A 130 -2.06 13.17 5.54
CA GLU A 130 -1.67 14.59 5.52
C GLU A 130 -0.49 14.87 6.43
N LYS A 131 -0.48 14.33 7.66
CA LYS A 131 0.65 14.49 8.58
C LYS A 131 1.92 13.87 8.05
N VAL A 132 1.82 12.66 7.47
CA VAL A 132 2.95 11.98 6.84
C VAL A 132 3.49 12.78 5.64
N TYR A 133 2.61 13.36 4.84
CA TYR A 133 3.01 14.19 3.70
C TYR A 133 3.66 15.51 4.14
N THR A 134 3.09 16.17 5.16
CA THR A 134 3.58 17.49 5.64
C THR A 134 4.76 17.38 6.61
N GLY A 135 5.24 16.17 6.93
CA GLY A 135 6.36 15.96 7.85
C GLY A 135 6.03 16.30 9.31
N ARG A 136 4.76 16.20 9.71
CA ARG A 136 4.34 16.41 11.10
C ARG A 136 4.49 15.15 11.92
N LEU A 137 4.77 15.31 13.22
CA LEU A 137 4.87 14.18 14.15
C LEU A 137 3.55 13.41 14.23
N LEU A 138 3.66 12.09 14.18
CA LEU A 138 2.56 11.16 14.39
C LEU A 138 2.46 10.86 15.88
N ARG A 139 1.28 11.04 16.47
CA ARG A 139 1.02 10.76 17.87
C ARG A 139 0.61 9.31 18.06
N ARG A 140 0.83 8.80 19.25
CA ARG A 140 0.56 7.41 19.60
C ARG A 140 -0.90 7.01 19.40
N ASP A 141 -1.84 7.85 19.81
CA ASP A 141 -3.28 7.63 19.64
C ASP A 141 -3.68 7.49 18.15
N GLU A 142 -3.09 8.29 17.28
CA GLU A 142 -3.33 8.24 15.84
C GLU A 142 -2.73 6.98 15.21
N VAL A 143 -1.55 6.58 15.66
CA VAL A 143 -0.87 5.36 15.22
C VAL A 143 -1.66 4.12 15.64
N GLU A 144 -2.15 4.07 16.88
CA GLU A 144 -2.99 2.98 17.39
C GLU A 144 -4.32 2.87 16.62
N ALA A 145 -4.97 4.01 16.35
CA ALA A 145 -6.19 4.05 15.53
C ALA A 145 -5.95 3.55 14.11
N PHE A 146 -4.82 3.90 13.50
CA PHE A 146 -4.44 3.41 12.18
C PHE A 146 -4.09 1.91 12.21
N ALA A 147 -3.33 1.46 13.23
CA ALA A 147 -2.97 0.06 13.42
C ALA A 147 -4.19 -0.86 13.49
N ALA A 148 -5.29 -0.40 14.09
CA ALA A 148 -6.54 -1.15 14.16
C ALA A 148 -7.10 -1.52 12.78
N THR A 149 -6.84 -0.70 11.77
CA THR A 149 -7.37 -0.85 10.40
C THR A 149 -6.48 -1.68 9.47
N LEU A 150 -5.25 -2.01 9.90
CA LEU A 150 -4.29 -2.77 9.11
C LEU A 150 -4.70 -4.26 9.01
N ALA A 151 -4.36 -4.86 7.88
CA ALA A 151 -4.52 -6.29 7.66
C ALA A 151 -3.52 -7.11 8.50
N PRO A 152 -3.81 -8.41 8.79
CA PRO A 152 -2.93 -9.24 9.61
C PRO A 152 -1.47 -9.29 9.14
N HIS A 153 -1.23 -9.46 7.83
CA HIS A 153 0.12 -9.49 7.25
C HIS A 153 0.89 -8.17 7.38
N GLN A 154 0.19 -7.04 7.56
CA GLN A 154 0.77 -5.71 7.79
C GLN A 154 1.11 -5.46 9.27
N LYS A 155 0.57 -6.29 10.19
CA LYS A 155 0.79 -6.21 11.65
C LYS A 155 1.90 -7.12 12.16
N VAL A 156 2.57 -7.84 11.27
CA VAL A 156 3.61 -8.79 11.66
C VAL A 156 4.76 -8.07 12.34
N THR A 157 5.19 -8.65 13.45
CA THR A 157 6.35 -8.18 14.23
C THR A 157 7.63 -8.76 13.63
N HIS A 158 8.68 -7.96 13.58
CA HIS A 158 10.02 -8.41 13.24
C HIS A 158 10.71 -9.09 14.43
N GLU A 159 11.87 -9.71 14.19
CA GLU A 159 12.68 -10.39 15.23
C GLU A 159 13.10 -9.46 16.38
N ASP A 160 13.21 -8.16 16.11
CA ASP A 160 13.53 -7.11 17.08
C ASP A 160 12.34 -6.63 17.94
N GLY A 161 11.16 -7.23 17.76
CA GLY A 161 9.95 -6.91 18.50
C GLY A 161 9.14 -5.73 17.96
N PHE A 162 9.62 -5.03 16.90
CA PHE A 162 8.92 -3.91 16.29
C PHE A 162 8.05 -4.39 15.11
N THR A 163 6.86 -3.78 14.99
CA THR A 163 6.02 -3.99 13.82
C THR A 163 6.54 -3.17 12.63
N VAL A 164 6.07 -3.51 11.44
CA VAL A 164 6.34 -2.69 10.24
C VAL A 164 5.87 -1.24 10.42
N LEU A 165 4.71 -1.06 11.08
CA LEU A 165 4.18 0.27 11.37
C LEU A 165 5.07 1.04 12.34
N ASP A 166 5.53 0.40 13.42
CA ASP A 166 6.41 1.05 14.41
C ASP A 166 7.67 1.59 13.74
N ARG A 167 8.28 0.80 12.85
CA ARG A 167 9.45 1.26 12.09
C ARG A 167 9.12 2.44 11.18
N ALA A 168 8.03 2.35 10.41
CA ALA A 168 7.62 3.41 9.49
C ALA A 168 7.32 4.73 10.24
N VAL A 169 6.69 4.63 11.42
CA VAL A 169 6.39 5.78 12.29
C VAL A 169 7.66 6.35 12.91
N THR A 170 8.53 5.50 13.43
CA THR A 170 9.82 5.94 14.02
C THR A 170 10.68 6.65 12.98
N GLU A 171 10.85 6.06 11.79
CA GLU A 171 11.60 6.70 10.69
C GLU A 171 10.98 8.05 10.31
N HIS A 172 9.64 8.10 10.21
CA HIS A 172 8.94 9.33 9.88
C HIS A 172 9.13 10.40 10.95
N ASN A 173 8.93 10.05 12.24
CA ASN A 173 9.07 10.98 13.36
C ASN A 173 10.52 11.45 13.51
N MET A 174 11.51 10.59 13.31
CA MET A 174 12.92 10.99 13.28
C MET A 174 13.21 12.03 12.19
N LEU A 175 12.70 11.84 10.98
CA LEU A 175 12.87 12.82 9.89
C LEU A 175 12.14 14.14 10.20
N ALA A 176 10.95 14.08 10.78
CA ALA A 176 10.22 15.26 11.22
C ALA A 176 11.01 16.04 12.28
N LEU A 177 11.57 15.36 13.30
CA LEU A 177 12.40 15.97 14.33
C LEU A 177 13.70 16.55 13.77
N ALA A 178 14.35 15.86 12.82
CA ALA A 178 15.56 16.34 12.17
C ALA A 178 15.34 17.65 11.40
N SER A 179 14.11 17.92 10.95
CA SER A 179 13.76 19.19 10.30
C SER A 179 13.53 20.34 11.28
N LEU A 180 13.20 20.01 12.55
CA LEU A 180 12.86 20.98 13.58
C LEU A 180 14.05 21.35 14.48
N TYR A 181 14.91 20.36 14.77
CA TYR A 181 16.02 20.52 15.73
C TYR A 181 17.36 20.48 15.01
N LYS A 182 18.24 21.46 15.31
CA LYS A 182 19.65 21.41 14.91
C LYS A 182 20.45 20.44 15.77
N ASN A 183 20.13 20.42 17.06
CA ASN A 183 20.72 19.54 18.07
C ASN A 183 19.62 19.07 19.01
N ILE A 184 19.64 17.81 19.37
CA ILE A 184 18.73 17.20 20.35
C ILE A 184 19.50 16.14 21.14
N SER A 185 19.28 16.03 22.46
CA SER A 185 19.86 14.96 23.24
C SER A 185 19.18 13.63 22.94
N LEU A 186 19.91 12.51 23.12
CA LEU A 186 19.33 11.16 22.91
C LEU A 186 18.15 10.89 23.84
N GLU A 187 18.21 11.41 25.07
CA GLU A 187 17.15 11.31 26.06
C GLU A 187 15.86 12.03 25.59
N GLN A 188 16.02 13.27 25.11
CA GLN A 188 14.91 14.05 24.57
C GLN A 188 14.35 13.42 23.29
N LEU A 189 15.22 12.88 22.42
CA LEU A 189 14.80 12.18 21.22
C LEU A 189 13.97 10.95 21.56
N GLY A 190 14.44 10.13 22.51
CA GLY A 190 13.71 8.94 22.97
C GLY A 190 12.36 9.24 23.62
N ALA A 191 12.22 10.40 24.29
CA ALA A 191 10.94 10.83 24.87
C ALA A 191 9.93 11.32 23.82
N LEU A 192 10.38 11.70 22.62
CA LEU A 192 9.54 12.20 21.54
C LEU A 192 9.17 11.12 20.50
N LEU A 193 9.87 9.98 20.47
CA LEU A 193 9.62 8.85 19.59
C LEU A 193 8.73 7.82 20.28
#